data_b50fd26000405095979eb2cda8f0ae79
#
_entry.id   b50fd26000405095979eb2cda8f0ae79
#
_cell.length_a   1.000
_cell.length_b   1.000
_cell.length_c   1.000
_cell.angle_alpha   90.00
_cell.angle_beta   90.00
_cell.angle_gamma   90.00
#
_symmetry.space_group_name_H-M   'P 1'
#
loop_
_entity.id
_entity.type
_entity.pdbx_description
1 polymer ?
#
loop_
_entity_poly.entity_id
_entity_poly.type
_entity_poly.pdbx_seq_one_letter_code
_entity_poly.pdbx_strand_id
1 'polypeptide(L)'
;MEGTSTTPKKKVSPQTTTLPADFGNWSVIGSDEVGNGSYFGPVTVCAAYVDKSMISKLKALGVRDSKELTDPQIIQLSHVIKELIPYKLLIVEPKKYNKIQPNYNAVHMKVALHNQAIYLLLQELAPTKPEGILIDQFTPENNYRKYVRNEKNQVTEKLFFVTKGEQYHVAVAAASII
;
A
#
# COMPACT_ATOMS: atom_id res chain seq x y z
N MET A 1 25.47 -16.09 41.78
CA MET A 1 25.74 -16.32 40.40
C MET A 1 24.55 -16.13 39.57
N GLU A 2 24.62 -15.03 38.90
CA GLU A 2 23.50 -14.57 38.18
C GLU A 2 23.37 -15.18 36.85
N GLY A 3 22.31 -15.92 36.60
CA GLY A 3 21.86 -16.17 35.27
C GLY A 3 21.55 -14.84 34.59
N THR A 4 22.38 -14.39 33.69
CA THR A 4 21.96 -13.41 32.73
C THR A 4 20.84 -14.03 31.95
N SER A 5 19.62 -13.79 32.40
CA SER A 5 18.48 -14.05 31.57
C SER A 5 18.55 -13.04 30.41
N THR A 6 19.19 -13.44 29.34
CA THR A 6 18.93 -12.80 28.07
C THR A 6 17.51 -13.18 27.70
N THR A 7 16.56 -12.43 28.20
CA THR A 7 15.26 -12.36 27.59
C THR A 7 15.51 -12.05 26.14
N PRO A 8 15.09 -12.91 25.22
CA PRO A 8 15.16 -12.55 23.81
C PRO A 8 14.40 -11.23 23.70
N LYS A 9 15.11 -10.20 23.24
CA LYS A 9 14.43 -8.98 22.83
C LYS A 9 13.32 -9.44 21.90
N LYS A 10 12.09 -9.39 22.36
CA LYS A 10 10.94 -9.54 21.49
C LYS A 10 11.22 -8.60 20.35
N LYS A 11 11.42 -9.14 19.17
CA LYS A 11 11.33 -8.33 17.96
C LYS A 11 10.02 -7.60 18.11
N VAL A 12 10.09 -6.32 18.42
CA VAL A 12 8.91 -5.48 18.42
C VAL A 12 8.39 -5.61 17.01
N SER A 13 7.37 -6.44 16.83
CA SER A 13 6.63 -6.45 15.58
C SER A 13 6.27 -5.00 15.31
N PRO A 14 6.52 -4.49 14.09
CA PRO A 14 6.13 -3.14 13.77
C PRO A 14 4.71 -2.96 14.24
N GLN A 15 4.47 -1.91 15.03
CA GLN A 15 3.17 -1.66 15.62
C GLN A 15 2.15 -1.58 14.50
N THR A 16 1.43 -2.69 14.31
CA THR A 16 0.30 -2.73 13.41
C THR A 16 -0.80 -1.89 14.03
N THR A 17 -1.28 -0.91 13.29
CA THR A 17 -2.45 -0.16 13.68
C THR A 17 -3.59 -1.14 13.89
N THR A 18 -4.24 -1.08 15.06
CA THR A 18 -5.39 -1.94 15.30
C THR A 18 -6.53 -1.53 14.37
N LEU A 19 -6.97 -2.47 13.53
CA LEU A 19 -8.07 -2.23 12.61
C LEU A 19 -9.41 -2.49 13.32
N PRO A 20 -10.47 -1.72 12.96
CA PRO A 20 -11.82 -2.06 13.37
C PRO A 20 -12.21 -3.48 12.94
N ALA A 21 -13.06 -4.13 13.73
CA ALA A 21 -13.43 -5.53 13.52
C ALA A 21 -14.07 -5.80 12.13
N ASP A 22 -14.79 -4.83 11.60
CA ASP A 22 -15.50 -4.92 10.32
C ASP A 22 -14.75 -4.27 9.15
N PHE A 23 -13.49 -3.91 9.34
CA PHE A 23 -12.67 -3.18 8.37
C PHE A 23 -12.67 -3.84 6.98
N GLY A 24 -12.64 -5.17 6.94
CA GLY A 24 -12.66 -5.92 5.68
C GLY A 24 -13.89 -5.66 4.80
N ASN A 25 -14.96 -5.09 5.37
CA ASN A 25 -16.21 -4.76 4.66
C ASN A 25 -16.34 -3.27 4.34
N TRP A 26 -15.33 -2.46 4.65
CA TRP A 26 -15.34 -1.03 4.39
C TRP A 26 -15.00 -0.70 2.93
N SER A 27 -15.41 0.48 2.49
CA SER A 27 -14.90 1.07 1.25
C SER A 27 -13.53 1.68 1.52
N VAL A 28 -12.49 1.14 0.89
CA VAL A 28 -11.10 1.41 1.27
C VAL A 28 -10.23 1.68 0.05
N ILE A 29 -9.30 2.63 0.18
CA ILE A 29 -8.14 2.72 -0.70
C ILE A 29 -7.05 1.84 -0.09
N GLY A 30 -6.57 0.85 -0.86
CA GLY A 30 -5.40 0.06 -0.52
C GLY A 30 -4.19 0.56 -1.30
N SER A 31 -3.03 0.57 -0.69
CA SER A 31 -1.79 1.02 -1.31
C SER A 31 -0.69 0.00 -1.09
N ASP A 32 0.00 -0.37 -2.16
CA ASP A 32 1.07 -1.37 -2.13
C ASP A 32 2.12 -1.08 -3.21
N GLU A 33 3.28 -1.68 -3.04
CA GLU A 33 4.35 -1.67 -4.02
C GLU A 33 4.19 -2.86 -4.96
N VAL A 34 4.52 -2.65 -6.24
CA VAL A 34 4.36 -3.67 -7.28
C VAL A 34 5.71 -3.96 -7.94
N GLY A 35 5.97 -5.25 -8.23
CA GLY A 35 7.10 -5.65 -9.05
C GLY A 35 8.46 -5.48 -8.39
N ASN A 36 8.53 -5.67 -7.11
CA ASN A 36 9.71 -5.35 -6.34
C ASN A 36 10.67 -6.52 -6.20
N GLY A 37 11.87 -6.39 -6.68
CA GLY A 37 12.89 -7.43 -6.50
C GLY A 37 14.24 -7.06 -7.07
N SER A 38 14.36 -6.03 -7.88
CA SER A 38 15.66 -5.64 -8.39
C SER A 38 16.14 -4.33 -7.75
N TYR A 39 17.40 -4.36 -7.31
CA TYR A 39 18.08 -3.20 -6.75
C TYR A 39 18.13 -2.00 -7.69
N PHE A 40 17.97 -2.23 -8.98
CA PHE A 40 18.13 -1.24 -10.05
C PHE A 40 16.86 -1.03 -10.86
N GLY A 41 15.79 -1.76 -10.53
CA GLY A 41 14.52 -1.65 -11.23
C GLY A 41 13.68 -0.45 -10.77
N PRO A 42 12.66 -0.09 -11.55
CA PRO A 42 11.74 0.98 -11.17
C PRO A 42 11.00 0.62 -9.89
N VAL A 43 10.74 1.65 -9.07
CA VAL A 43 9.84 1.53 -7.94
C VAL A 43 8.43 1.87 -8.42
N THR A 44 7.52 0.92 -8.25
CA THR A 44 6.13 1.07 -8.68
C THR A 44 5.23 1.00 -7.46
N VAL A 45 4.36 1.97 -7.31
CA VAL A 45 3.37 2.02 -6.23
C VAL A 45 1.98 2.14 -6.84
N CYS A 46 1.05 1.35 -6.33
CA CYS A 46 -0.35 1.39 -6.74
C CYS A 46 -1.24 1.73 -5.56
N ALA A 47 -2.18 2.65 -5.77
CA ALA A 47 -3.31 2.88 -4.88
C ALA A 47 -4.58 2.45 -5.63
N ALA A 48 -5.41 1.63 -4.99
CA ALA A 48 -6.65 1.11 -5.58
C ALA A 48 -7.82 1.34 -4.64
N TYR A 49 -8.93 1.82 -5.18
CA TYR A 49 -10.15 2.03 -4.40
C TYR A 49 -11.13 0.90 -4.64
N VAL A 50 -11.55 0.25 -3.57
CA VAL A 50 -12.58 -0.78 -3.60
C VAL A 50 -13.76 -0.34 -2.75
N ASP A 51 -14.86 0.00 -3.44
CA ASP A 51 -16.13 0.25 -2.77
C ASP A 51 -16.64 -1.06 -2.14
N LYS A 52 -17.32 -0.94 -1.00
CA LYS A 52 -17.85 -2.13 -0.30
C LYS A 52 -18.72 -3.01 -1.18
N SER A 53 -19.43 -2.43 -2.15
CA SER A 53 -20.26 -3.18 -3.09
C SER A 53 -19.46 -4.05 -4.06
N MET A 54 -18.18 -3.78 -4.23
CA MET A 54 -17.28 -4.51 -5.14
C MET A 54 -16.47 -5.61 -4.46
N ILE A 55 -16.45 -5.65 -3.15
CA ILE A 55 -15.60 -6.59 -2.40
C ILE A 55 -15.91 -8.04 -2.76
N SER A 56 -17.17 -8.44 -2.71
CA SER A 56 -17.57 -9.82 -3.02
C SER A 56 -17.23 -10.19 -4.45
N LYS A 57 -17.44 -9.28 -5.40
CA LYS A 57 -17.14 -9.52 -6.81
C LYS A 57 -15.64 -9.75 -7.04
N LEU A 58 -14.78 -8.93 -6.45
CA LEU A 58 -13.35 -9.08 -6.58
C LEU A 58 -12.85 -10.39 -5.96
N LYS A 59 -13.37 -10.76 -4.81
CA LYS A 59 -13.05 -12.03 -4.17
C LYS A 59 -13.49 -13.21 -5.02
N ALA A 60 -14.67 -13.13 -5.62
CA ALA A 60 -15.20 -14.18 -6.52
C ALA A 60 -14.34 -14.32 -7.79
N LEU A 61 -13.74 -13.25 -8.27
CA LEU A 61 -12.82 -13.27 -9.40
C LEU A 61 -11.44 -13.85 -9.06
N GLY A 62 -11.15 -14.09 -7.78
CA GLY A 62 -9.89 -14.63 -7.33
C GLY A 62 -8.85 -13.60 -6.92
N VAL A 63 -9.27 -12.35 -6.70
CA VAL A 63 -8.36 -11.31 -6.21
C VAL A 63 -7.93 -11.63 -4.78
N ARG A 64 -6.65 -11.90 -4.61
CA ARG A 64 -6.02 -12.29 -3.36
C ARG A 64 -4.54 -11.96 -3.42
N ASP A 65 -3.77 -12.33 -2.41
CA ASP A 65 -2.32 -12.11 -2.37
C ASP A 65 -1.68 -12.58 -3.68
N SER A 66 -0.98 -11.67 -4.35
CA SER A 66 -0.32 -11.95 -5.63
C SER A 66 0.71 -13.08 -5.53
N LYS A 67 1.25 -13.33 -4.34
CA LYS A 67 2.19 -14.43 -4.10
C LYS A 67 1.55 -15.82 -4.25
N GLU A 68 0.23 -15.90 -4.13
CA GLU A 68 -0.54 -17.13 -4.31
C GLU A 68 -0.97 -17.37 -5.75
N LEU A 69 -0.66 -16.42 -6.65
CA LEU A 69 -1.11 -16.44 -8.04
C LEU A 69 0.07 -16.72 -8.98
N THR A 70 -0.22 -17.38 -10.09
CA THR A 70 0.75 -17.54 -11.19
C THR A 70 0.85 -16.24 -11.99
N ASP A 71 1.96 -16.04 -12.71
CA ASP A 71 2.13 -14.86 -13.56
C ASP A 71 1.01 -14.67 -14.58
N PRO A 72 0.54 -15.72 -15.31
CA PRO A 72 -0.61 -15.56 -16.19
C PRO A 72 -1.89 -15.14 -15.47
N GLN A 73 -2.14 -15.66 -14.26
CA GLN A 73 -3.29 -15.24 -13.45
C GLN A 73 -3.21 -13.76 -13.05
N ILE A 74 -2.02 -13.30 -12.65
CA ILE A 74 -1.80 -11.89 -12.30
C ILE A 74 -2.09 -10.99 -13.50
N ILE A 75 -1.56 -11.32 -14.66
CA ILE A 75 -1.76 -10.53 -15.89
C ILE A 75 -3.25 -10.44 -16.23
N GLN A 76 -3.95 -11.57 -16.20
CA GLN A 76 -5.38 -11.61 -16.51
C GLN A 76 -6.20 -10.82 -15.50
N LEU A 77 -5.95 -11.01 -14.21
CA LEU A 77 -6.63 -10.27 -13.16
C LEU A 77 -6.34 -8.77 -13.21
N SER A 78 -5.10 -8.39 -13.51
CA SER A 78 -4.73 -6.99 -13.68
C SER A 78 -5.61 -6.29 -14.71
N HIS A 79 -5.80 -6.90 -15.87
CA HIS A 79 -6.67 -6.33 -16.90
C HIS A 79 -8.12 -6.17 -16.42
N VAL A 80 -8.65 -7.17 -15.74
CA VAL A 80 -10.02 -7.15 -15.23
C VAL A 80 -10.18 -6.10 -14.13
N ILE A 81 -9.25 -6.05 -13.20
CA ILE A 81 -9.30 -5.10 -12.07
C ILE A 81 -9.27 -3.66 -12.56
N LYS A 82 -8.40 -3.37 -13.52
CA LYS A 82 -8.27 -2.02 -14.10
C LYS A 82 -9.55 -1.49 -14.72
N GLU A 83 -10.41 -2.38 -15.20
CA GLU A 83 -11.71 -2.00 -15.76
C GLU A 83 -12.80 -1.85 -14.70
N LEU A 84 -12.62 -2.47 -13.52
CA LEU A 84 -13.66 -2.55 -12.51
C LEU A 84 -13.54 -1.49 -11.41
N ILE A 85 -12.33 -1.06 -11.10
CA ILE A 85 -12.10 -0.16 -9.96
C ILE A 85 -11.18 0.99 -10.32
N PRO A 86 -11.35 2.16 -9.67
CA PRO A 86 -10.40 3.26 -9.78
C PRO A 86 -9.06 2.91 -9.16
N TYR A 87 -7.99 3.34 -9.80
CA TYR A 87 -6.63 3.15 -9.30
C TYR A 87 -5.68 4.24 -9.78
N LYS A 88 -4.55 4.39 -9.10
CA LYS A 88 -3.41 5.20 -9.56
C LYS A 88 -2.14 4.38 -9.45
N LEU A 89 -1.37 4.37 -10.52
CA LEU A 89 -0.12 3.64 -10.62
C LEU A 89 1.01 4.63 -10.89
N LEU A 90 1.98 4.68 -10.01
CA LEU A 90 3.13 5.58 -10.15
C LEU A 90 4.41 4.76 -10.28
N ILE A 91 5.21 5.09 -11.27
CA ILE A 91 6.46 4.42 -11.57
C ILE A 91 7.59 5.45 -11.55
N VAL A 92 8.63 5.18 -10.80
CA VAL A 92 9.81 6.03 -10.75
C VAL A 92 11.05 5.21 -11.04
N GLU A 93 11.81 5.67 -12.04
CA GLU A 93 13.12 5.11 -12.36
C GLU A 93 14.14 5.60 -11.32
N PRO A 94 14.98 4.71 -10.76
CA PRO A 94 15.97 5.11 -9.76
C PRO A 94 16.92 6.19 -10.24
N LYS A 95 17.34 6.15 -11.50
CA LYS A 95 18.23 7.17 -12.09
C LYS A 95 17.60 8.55 -12.10
N LYS A 96 16.34 8.64 -12.44
CA LYS A 96 15.60 9.91 -12.47
C LYS A 96 15.46 10.48 -11.07
N TYR A 97 15.22 9.60 -10.11
CA TYR A 97 15.05 9.95 -8.73
C TYR A 97 16.33 10.50 -8.10
N ASN A 98 17.46 9.84 -8.31
CA ASN A 98 18.76 10.28 -7.79
C ASN A 98 19.18 11.64 -8.34
N LYS A 99 18.77 12.01 -9.54
CA LYS A 99 19.04 13.33 -10.13
C LYS A 99 18.22 14.43 -9.48
N ILE A 100 16.96 14.14 -9.10
CA ILE A 100 16.03 15.13 -8.58
C ILE A 100 16.24 15.36 -7.09
N GLN A 101 16.54 14.30 -6.34
CA GLN A 101 16.62 14.31 -4.88
C GLN A 101 17.80 13.49 -4.37
N PRO A 102 19.04 13.95 -4.53
CA PRO A 102 20.22 13.16 -4.14
C PRO A 102 20.27 12.83 -2.65
N ASN A 103 19.52 13.54 -1.82
CA ASN A 103 19.45 13.33 -0.36
C ASN A 103 18.26 12.49 0.10
N TYR A 104 17.43 12.04 -0.83
CA TYR A 104 16.29 11.18 -0.49
C TYR A 104 16.76 9.75 -0.32
N ASN A 105 16.50 9.13 0.82
CA ASN A 105 16.69 7.69 0.97
C ASN A 105 15.53 6.93 0.30
N ALA A 106 15.73 5.62 0.12
CA ALA A 106 14.73 4.77 -0.55
C ALA A 106 13.38 4.76 0.18
N VAL A 107 13.39 4.80 1.51
CA VAL A 107 12.17 4.82 2.32
C VAL A 107 11.39 6.11 2.11
N HIS A 108 12.07 7.25 2.11
CA HIS A 108 11.43 8.55 1.87
C HIS A 108 10.78 8.60 0.49
N MET A 109 11.45 8.05 -0.52
CA MET A 109 10.89 7.95 -1.87
C MET A 109 9.60 7.14 -1.90
N LYS A 110 9.59 5.99 -1.24
CA LYS A 110 8.40 5.13 -1.18
C LYS A 110 7.25 5.83 -0.46
N VAL A 111 7.53 6.53 0.63
CA VAL A 111 6.52 7.34 1.34
C VAL A 111 5.93 8.39 0.40
N ALA A 112 6.77 9.12 -0.32
CA ALA A 112 6.32 10.15 -1.26
C ALA A 112 5.44 9.56 -2.36
N LEU A 113 5.79 8.39 -2.89
CA LEU A 113 5.01 7.71 -3.93
C LEU A 113 3.65 7.22 -3.43
N HIS A 114 3.62 6.57 -2.25
CA HIS A 114 2.35 6.15 -1.64
C HIS A 114 1.44 7.35 -1.40
N ASN A 115 1.99 8.40 -0.81
CA ASN A 115 1.23 9.62 -0.54
C ASN A 115 0.66 10.22 -1.84
N GLN A 116 1.48 10.33 -2.87
CA GLN A 116 1.06 10.93 -4.14
C GLN A 116 0.01 10.08 -4.85
N ALA A 117 0.18 8.75 -4.88
CA ALA A 117 -0.79 7.85 -5.51
C ALA A 117 -2.15 7.94 -4.80
N ILE A 118 -2.14 7.93 -3.47
CA ILE A 118 -3.35 8.05 -2.66
C ILE A 118 -4.00 9.42 -2.89
N TYR A 119 -3.21 10.49 -2.86
CA TYR A 119 -3.71 11.85 -3.06
C TYR A 119 -4.38 12.01 -4.43
N LEU A 120 -3.74 11.56 -5.49
CA LEU A 120 -4.30 11.63 -6.85
C LEU A 120 -5.58 10.82 -6.98
N LEU A 121 -5.62 9.65 -6.34
CA LEU A 121 -6.83 8.82 -6.36
C LEU A 121 -7.98 9.50 -5.60
N LEU A 122 -7.71 10.10 -4.47
CA LEU A 122 -8.71 10.88 -3.72
C LEU A 122 -9.26 12.05 -4.55
N GLN A 123 -8.42 12.73 -5.30
CA GLN A 123 -8.84 13.81 -6.19
C GLN A 123 -9.79 13.29 -7.29
N GLU A 124 -9.47 12.13 -7.87
CA GLU A 124 -10.30 11.52 -8.90
C GLU A 124 -11.64 11.03 -8.36
N LEU A 125 -11.66 10.51 -7.14
CA LEU A 125 -12.86 9.99 -6.49
C LEU A 125 -13.81 11.08 -5.97
N ALA A 126 -13.30 12.30 -5.75
CA ALA A 126 -14.10 13.36 -5.16
C ALA A 126 -15.41 13.58 -5.91
N PRO A 127 -16.54 13.77 -5.25
CA PRO A 127 -16.73 13.95 -3.82
C PRO A 127 -16.81 12.67 -2.97
N THR A 128 -16.69 11.50 -3.60
CA THR A 128 -16.69 10.22 -2.88
C THR A 128 -15.43 10.11 -2.02
N LYS A 129 -15.59 9.75 -0.76
CA LYS A 129 -14.49 9.53 0.17
C LYS A 129 -14.45 8.08 0.63
N PRO A 130 -13.27 7.45 0.69
CA PRO A 130 -13.16 6.14 1.31
C PRO A 130 -13.44 6.24 2.81
N GLU A 131 -13.88 5.13 3.39
CA GLU A 131 -14.06 5.02 4.84
C GLU A 131 -12.72 4.89 5.57
N GLY A 132 -11.70 4.41 4.87
CA GLY A 132 -10.34 4.31 5.37
C GLY A 132 -9.35 4.11 4.25
N ILE A 133 -8.08 4.30 4.57
CA ILE A 133 -6.96 4.06 3.65
C ILE A 133 -6.02 3.07 4.33
N LEU A 134 -5.73 1.96 3.68
CA LEU A 134 -4.85 0.93 4.21
C LEU A 134 -3.54 0.89 3.42
N ILE A 135 -2.45 1.19 4.09
CA ILE A 135 -1.12 1.14 3.50
C ILE A 135 -0.45 -0.17 3.92
N ASP A 136 0.02 -0.94 2.94
CA ASP A 136 0.85 -2.10 3.20
C ASP A 136 2.19 -1.62 3.76
N GLN A 137 2.44 -1.95 5.02
CA GLN A 137 3.49 -1.32 5.81
C GLN A 137 4.88 -1.77 5.36
N PHE A 138 5.71 -0.84 4.95
CA PHE A 138 7.10 -1.05 4.55
C PHE A 138 8.10 -0.30 5.46
N THR A 139 7.60 0.53 6.36
CA THR A 139 8.37 1.26 7.36
C THR A 139 7.47 1.49 8.57
N PRO A 140 8.02 1.70 9.78
CA PRO A 140 7.19 2.04 10.93
C PRO A 140 6.31 3.28 10.65
N GLU A 141 5.09 3.27 11.16
CA GLU A 141 4.13 4.35 10.97
C GLU A 141 4.71 5.73 11.30
N ASN A 142 5.47 5.82 12.39
CA ASN A 142 6.09 7.08 12.79
C ASN A 142 7.06 7.62 11.73
N ASN A 143 7.79 6.76 11.05
CA ASN A 143 8.68 7.15 9.95
C ASN A 143 7.87 7.64 8.75
N TYR A 144 6.80 6.92 8.40
CA TYR A 144 5.92 7.34 7.32
C TYR A 144 5.37 8.74 7.59
N ARG A 145 4.83 8.97 8.76
CA ARG A 145 4.24 10.26 9.14
C ARG A 145 5.27 11.37 9.18
N LYS A 146 6.49 11.07 9.63
CA LYS A 146 7.60 12.02 9.65
C LYS A 146 7.97 12.48 8.24
N TYR A 147 8.11 11.55 7.31
CA TYR A 147 8.48 11.87 5.94
C TYR A 147 7.36 12.58 5.19
N VAL A 148 6.12 12.17 5.38
CA VAL A 148 4.99 12.73 4.64
C VAL A 148 4.68 14.18 5.04
N ARG A 149 5.10 14.62 6.22
CA ARG A 149 4.92 16.03 6.65
C ARG A 149 5.55 17.03 5.71
N ASN A 150 6.63 16.64 5.04
CA ASN A 150 7.38 17.51 4.13
C ASN A 150 6.83 17.48 2.70
N GLU A 151 5.85 16.63 2.42
CA GLU A 151 5.26 16.56 1.10
C GLU A 151 4.29 17.72 0.87
N LYS A 152 4.28 18.22 -0.37
CA LYS A 152 3.40 19.32 -0.77
C LYS A 152 1.93 18.96 -0.63
N ASN A 153 1.57 17.76 -1.04
CA ASN A 153 0.20 17.26 -1.00
C ASN A 153 -0.02 16.46 0.27
N GLN A 154 -1.08 16.79 1.00
CA GLN A 154 -1.39 16.16 2.27
C GLN A 154 -2.70 15.37 2.16
N VAL A 155 -2.66 14.13 2.63
CA VAL A 155 -3.83 13.26 2.75
C VAL A 155 -4.40 13.46 4.16
N THR A 156 -5.67 13.88 4.24
CA THR A 156 -6.33 14.17 5.51
C THR A 156 -7.23 13.05 6.00
N GLU A 157 -7.56 12.11 5.14
CA GLU A 157 -8.35 10.93 5.48
C GLU A 157 -7.55 10.00 6.41
N LYS A 158 -8.28 9.16 7.14
CA LYS A 158 -7.67 8.28 8.13
C LYS A 158 -6.82 7.19 7.50
N LEU A 159 -5.54 7.14 7.88
CA LEU A 159 -4.58 6.14 7.43
C LEU A 159 -4.45 5.01 8.43
N PHE A 160 -4.41 3.79 7.91
CA PHE A 160 -4.11 2.58 8.67
C PHE A 160 -2.89 1.90 8.06
N PHE A 161 -2.04 1.34 8.92
CA PHE A 161 -0.79 0.70 8.52
C PHE A 161 -0.77 -0.73 9.05
N VAL A 162 -0.64 -1.70 8.17
CA VAL A 162 -0.52 -3.11 8.56
C VAL A 162 0.49 -3.80 7.65
N THR A 163 1.21 -4.78 8.19
CA THR A 163 2.00 -5.68 7.36
C THR A 163 1.07 -6.73 6.75
N LYS A 164 1.35 -7.16 5.53
CA LYS A 164 0.51 -8.09 4.77
C LYS A 164 -0.94 -7.60 4.67
N GLY A 165 -1.09 -6.37 4.20
CA GLY A 165 -2.38 -5.68 4.12
C GLY A 165 -3.43 -6.43 3.31
N GLU A 166 -3.01 -7.26 2.33
CA GLU A 166 -3.90 -8.10 1.54
C GLU A 166 -4.73 -9.08 2.37
N GLN A 167 -4.27 -9.42 3.58
CA GLN A 167 -5.01 -10.28 4.50
C GLN A 167 -6.17 -9.55 5.18
N TYR A 168 -6.13 -8.23 5.19
CA TYR A 168 -7.11 -7.41 5.91
C TYR A 168 -8.13 -6.76 4.99
N HIS A 169 -7.74 -6.47 3.74
CA HIS A 169 -8.67 -5.88 2.78
C HIS A 169 -8.27 -6.20 1.34
N VAL A 170 -9.28 -6.50 0.52
CA VAL A 170 -9.08 -6.84 -0.89
C VAL A 170 -8.50 -5.67 -1.71
N ALA A 171 -8.65 -4.43 -1.25
CA ALA A 171 -8.08 -3.26 -1.93
C ALA A 171 -6.55 -3.34 -2.02
N VAL A 172 -5.88 -3.84 -0.97
CA VAL A 172 -4.43 -4.02 -0.99
C VAL A 172 -4.04 -5.15 -1.95
N ALA A 173 -4.79 -6.25 -1.93
CA ALA A 173 -4.57 -7.33 -2.88
C ALA A 173 -4.72 -6.84 -4.33
N ALA A 174 -5.76 -6.08 -4.62
CA ALA A 174 -5.97 -5.48 -5.94
C ALA A 174 -4.81 -4.57 -6.35
N ALA A 175 -4.36 -3.70 -5.43
CA ALA A 175 -3.21 -2.82 -5.68
C ALA A 175 -1.95 -3.63 -6.01
N SER A 176 -1.72 -4.75 -5.35
CA SER A 176 -0.55 -5.61 -5.58
C SER A 176 -0.57 -6.29 -6.94
N ILE A 177 -1.76 -6.52 -7.51
CA ILE A 177 -1.94 -7.21 -8.79
C ILE A 177 -1.83 -6.24 -9.98
N ILE A 178 -2.30 -5.02 -9.82
CA ILE A 178 -2.25 -4.01 -10.88
C ILE A 178 -0.82 -3.68 -11.27
#